data_68a5872e12e0b560f51245be03e4b94f
#
_entry.id   68a5872e12e0b560f51245be03e4b94f
#
_cell.length_a   1.000
_cell.length_b   1.000
_cell.length_c   1.000
_cell.angle_alpha   90.00
_cell.angle_beta   90.00
_cell.angle_gamma   90.00
#
_symmetry.space_group_name_H-M   'P 1'
#
loop_
_entity.id
_entity.type
_entity.pdbx_description
1 polymer ?
#
loop_
_entity_poly.entity_id
_entity_poly.type
_entity_poly.pdbx_seq_one_letter_code
_entity_poly.pdbx_strand_id
1 'polypeptide(L)'
;VEPSFVCYKPIVELMHGVAIPISTQLKNKFKLTAEELRSHITERTKLLILPYPNNPTGGIMTREDLEAIAEVLRDTNVLVLSDEIYSELTYGRKHVSIASIDGMWERTIYVSGFSKAFAMTGWRLGYVCAPEPIAKQMLKIHQYAIMSAPTLSQYAAIVALRECDKEVQKMVDEYNRRRRMLVDGFNRIGLTCFNPEGAFYM
;
A
#
# COMPACT_ATOMS: atom_id res chain seq x y z
N VAL A 1 -9.84 -2.11 3.93
CA VAL A 1 -9.57 -3.50 3.50
C VAL A 1 -8.97 -4.26 4.67
N GLU A 2 -9.43 -5.47 4.96
CA GLU A 2 -8.91 -6.36 6.00
C GLU A 2 -8.66 -7.77 5.43
N PRO A 3 -7.64 -8.50 5.98
CA PRO A 3 -6.69 -8.05 6.99
C PRO A 3 -5.74 -6.99 6.45
N SER A 4 -5.28 -6.08 7.32
CA SER A 4 -4.36 -5.00 6.94
C SER A 4 -3.50 -4.54 8.12
N PHE A 5 -2.63 -3.58 7.87
CA PHE A 5 -1.79 -3.00 8.92
C PHE A 5 -2.65 -2.33 10.01
N VAL A 6 -2.29 -2.58 11.24
CA VAL A 6 -3.10 -2.32 12.44
C VAL A 6 -3.48 -0.85 12.69
N CYS A 7 -2.79 0.11 12.07
CA CYS A 7 -2.99 1.52 12.39
C CYS A 7 -4.20 2.17 11.69
N TYR A 8 -4.70 1.62 10.58
CA TYR A 8 -5.70 2.33 9.76
C TYR A 8 -7.01 2.56 10.53
N LYS A 9 -7.60 1.49 11.06
CA LYS A 9 -8.85 1.60 11.82
C LYS A 9 -8.74 2.52 13.03
N PRO A 10 -7.75 2.35 13.94
CA PRO A 10 -7.57 3.25 15.08
C PRO A 10 -7.38 4.71 14.70
N ILE A 11 -6.66 5.01 13.62
CA ILE A 11 -6.47 6.39 13.16
C ILE A 11 -7.79 7.00 12.67
N VAL A 12 -8.58 6.24 11.93
CA VAL A 12 -9.91 6.70 11.47
C VAL A 12 -10.82 7.00 12.69
N GLU A 13 -10.85 6.12 13.68
CA GLU A 13 -11.65 6.27 14.89
C GLU A 13 -11.15 7.44 15.75
N LEU A 14 -9.84 7.64 15.87
CA LEU A 14 -9.24 8.78 16.57
C LEU A 14 -9.65 10.12 15.94
N MET A 15 -9.85 10.15 14.63
CA MET A 15 -10.34 11.32 13.90
C MET A 15 -11.87 11.39 13.84
N HIS A 16 -12.59 10.67 14.71
CA HIS A 16 -14.05 10.60 14.76
C HIS A 16 -14.71 10.09 13.48
N GLY A 17 -13.96 9.37 12.66
CA GLY A 17 -14.48 8.68 11.50
C GLY A 17 -15.09 7.31 11.88
N VAL A 18 -15.94 6.79 11.01
CA VAL A 18 -16.47 5.42 11.13
C VAL A 18 -15.70 4.53 10.15
N ALA A 19 -14.94 3.59 10.69
CA ALA A 19 -14.22 2.62 9.88
C ALA A 19 -15.15 1.45 9.52
N ILE A 20 -15.34 1.22 8.22
CA ILE A 20 -16.12 0.09 7.70
C ILE A 20 -15.12 -0.91 7.07
N PRO A 21 -14.84 -2.03 7.74
CA PRO A 21 -13.92 -3.03 7.20
C PRO A 21 -14.53 -3.79 6.03
N ILE A 22 -13.75 -3.99 4.97
CA ILE A 22 -14.07 -4.91 3.87
C ILE A 22 -13.14 -6.10 3.99
N SER A 23 -13.69 -7.25 4.33
CA SER A 23 -12.90 -8.47 4.55
C SER A 23 -12.59 -9.16 3.24
N THR A 24 -11.32 -9.23 2.90
CA THR A 24 -10.82 -9.97 1.73
C THR A 24 -10.56 -11.44 2.08
N GLN A 25 -10.58 -12.31 1.09
CA GLN A 25 -10.52 -13.74 1.29
C GLN A 25 -9.42 -14.40 0.46
N LEU A 26 -8.90 -15.52 0.96
CA LEU A 26 -7.90 -16.35 0.27
C LEU A 26 -8.35 -16.77 -1.15
N LYS A 27 -9.63 -17.07 -1.35
CA LYS A 27 -10.17 -17.45 -2.67
C LYS A 27 -9.92 -16.39 -3.75
N ASN A 28 -9.88 -15.11 -3.36
CA ASN A 28 -9.57 -13.97 -4.23
C ASN A 28 -8.12 -13.49 -4.04
N LYS A 29 -7.24 -14.32 -3.46
CA LYS A 29 -5.85 -13.96 -3.16
C LYS A 29 -5.73 -12.70 -2.29
N PHE A 30 -6.67 -12.50 -1.38
CA PHE A 30 -6.78 -11.31 -0.53
C PHE A 30 -6.86 -9.98 -1.30
N LYS A 31 -7.38 -9.99 -2.50
CA LYS A 31 -7.67 -8.79 -3.29
C LYS A 31 -9.03 -8.21 -2.92
N LEU A 32 -9.13 -6.89 -2.95
CA LEU A 32 -10.43 -6.22 -2.94
C LEU A 32 -11.09 -6.36 -4.32
N THR A 33 -12.32 -6.85 -4.36
CA THR A 33 -13.08 -6.92 -5.61
C THR A 33 -13.99 -5.70 -5.78
N ALA A 34 -14.33 -5.39 -7.04
CA ALA A 34 -15.27 -4.31 -7.35
C ALA A 34 -16.66 -4.53 -6.74
N GLU A 35 -17.10 -5.79 -6.64
CA GLU A 35 -18.38 -6.16 -6.03
C GLU A 35 -18.36 -5.89 -4.52
N GLU A 36 -17.30 -6.34 -3.82
CA GLU A 36 -17.13 -6.08 -2.39
C GLU A 36 -17.07 -4.57 -2.12
N LEU A 37 -16.33 -3.79 -2.92
CA LEU A 37 -16.29 -2.35 -2.78
C LEU A 37 -17.67 -1.71 -2.99
N ARG A 38 -18.37 -2.07 -4.07
CA ARG A 38 -19.69 -1.52 -4.39
C ARG A 38 -20.72 -1.75 -3.29
N SER A 39 -20.67 -2.91 -2.64
CA SER A 39 -21.60 -3.24 -1.54
C SER A 39 -21.35 -2.46 -0.25
N HIS A 40 -20.18 -1.80 -0.11
CA HIS A 40 -19.80 -1.04 1.09
C HIS A 40 -19.79 0.48 0.89
N ILE A 41 -19.83 0.96 -0.36
CA ILE A 41 -19.90 2.40 -0.64
C ILE A 41 -21.30 2.93 -0.38
N THR A 42 -21.37 4.07 0.30
CA THR A 42 -22.58 4.85 0.52
C THR A 42 -22.29 6.33 0.25
N GLU A 43 -23.32 7.18 0.26
CA GLU A 43 -23.16 8.64 0.13
C GLU A 43 -22.29 9.26 1.25
N ARG A 44 -22.17 8.57 2.38
CA ARG A 44 -21.33 8.99 3.51
C ARG A 44 -19.88 8.54 3.38
N THR A 45 -19.55 7.66 2.43
CA THR A 45 -18.18 7.19 2.22
C THR A 45 -17.31 8.34 1.73
N LYS A 46 -16.18 8.58 2.42
CA LYS A 46 -15.25 9.67 2.11
C LYS A 46 -13.90 9.18 1.60
N LEU A 47 -13.45 8.04 2.12
CA LEU A 47 -12.10 7.53 1.87
C LEU A 47 -12.12 6.02 1.74
N LEU A 48 -11.49 5.50 0.70
CA LEU A 48 -11.08 4.11 0.58
C LEU A 48 -9.59 4.01 0.97
N ILE A 49 -9.26 3.16 1.94
CA ILE A 49 -7.87 2.82 2.24
C ILE A 49 -7.53 1.54 1.50
N LEU A 50 -6.57 1.65 0.57
CA LEU A 50 -6.15 0.59 -0.35
C LEU A 50 -4.66 0.26 -0.12
N PRO A 51 -4.33 -0.66 0.80
CA PRO A 51 -2.95 -0.96 1.19
C PRO A 51 -2.41 -2.16 0.40
N TYR A 52 -1.90 -1.93 -0.81
CA TYR A 52 -1.31 -2.98 -1.64
C TYR A 52 0.06 -2.55 -2.21
N PRO A 53 1.06 -3.47 -2.23
CA PRO A 53 1.06 -4.84 -1.71
C PRO A 53 0.76 -4.91 -0.21
N ASN A 54 -0.06 -5.90 0.18
CA ASN A 54 -0.70 -5.89 1.49
C ASN A 54 0.18 -6.48 2.62
N ASN A 55 0.12 -5.83 3.76
CA ASN A 55 0.55 -6.34 5.06
C ASN A 55 -0.71 -6.71 5.85
N PRO A 56 -0.96 -7.99 6.24
CA PRO A 56 0.01 -9.09 6.36
C PRO A 56 -0.05 -10.15 5.25
N THR A 57 -0.90 -10.04 4.24
CA THR A 57 -1.20 -11.16 3.34
C THR A 57 -0.20 -11.33 2.19
N GLY A 58 0.53 -10.28 1.82
CA GLY A 58 1.34 -10.28 0.60
C GLY A 58 0.52 -10.29 -0.70
N GLY A 59 -0.79 -10.05 -0.61
CA GLY A 59 -1.64 -9.86 -1.77
C GLY A 59 -1.27 -8.61 -2.55
N ILE A 60 -1.48 -8.64 -3.87
CA ILE A 60 -1.27 -7.50 -4.78
C ILE A 60 -2.52 -7.28 -5.62
N MET A 61 -2.64 -6.09 -6.22
CA MET A 61 -3.67 -5.79 -7.23
C MET A 61 -3.03 -5.75 -8.61
N THR A 62 -3.69 -6.31 -9.61
CA THR A 62 -3.28 -6.15 -11.02
C THR A 62 -3.89 -4.88 -11.60
N ARG A 63 -3.47 -4.52 -12.83
CA ARG A 63 -4.07 -3.38 -13.54
C ARG A 63 -5.58 -3.56 -13.71
N GLU A 64 -6.00 -4.75 -14.10
CA GLU A 64 -7.41 -5.09 -14.33
C GLU A 64 -8.22 -5.01 -13.02
N ASP A 65 -7.64 -5.47 -11.91
CA ASP A 65 -8.26 -5.34 -10.59
C ASP A 65 -8.46 -3.85 -10.23
N LEU A 66 -7.44 -3.01 -10.48
CA LEU A 66 -7.48 -1.59 -10.16
C LEU A 66 -8.43 -0.81 -11.09
N GLU A 67 -8.49 -1.16 -12.36
CA GLU A 67 -9.46 -0.59 -13.32
C GLU A 67 -10.90 -0.90 -12.89
N ALA A 68 -11.16 -2.10 -12.41
CA ALA A 68 -12.47 -2.47 -11.86
C ALA A 68 -12.83 -1.69 -10.58
N ILE A 69 -11.85 -1.42 -9.71
CA ILE A 69 -12.02 -0.54 -8.54
C ILE A 69 -12.28 0.91 -8.99
N ALA A 70 -11.51 1.41 -9.94
CA ALA A 70 -11.66 2.75 -10.48
C ALA A 70 -13.05 2.98 -11.08
N GLU A 71 -13.59 1.99 -11.78
CA GLU A 71 -14.95 2.06 -12.34
C GLU A 71 -16.02 2.22 -11.26
N VAL A 72 -15.89 1.52 -10.12
CA VAL A 72 -16.81 1.69 -8.98
C VAL A 72 -16.71 3.10 -8.38
N LEU A 73 -15.53 3.71 -8.43
CA LEU A 73 -15.29 5.03 -7.85
C LEU A 73 -15.63 6.19 -8.78
N ARG A 74 -15.82 5.95 -10.09
CA ARG A 74 -15.95 6.97 -11.13
C ARG A 74 -16.98 8.05 -10.79
N ASP A 75 -18.19 7.63 -10.44
CA ASP A 75 -19.31 8.53 -10.17
C ASP A 75 -19.46 8.88 -8.68
N THR A 76 -18.35 8.80 -7.93
CA THR A 76 -18.34 9.09 -6.50
C THR A 76 -17.33 10.21 -6.18
N ASN A 77 -17.48 10.81 -4.99
CA ASN A 77 -16.50 11.75 -4.42
C ASN A 77 -15.53 11.07 -3.44
N VAL A 78 -15.43 9.74 -3.49
CA VAL A 78 -14.56 8.98 -2.58
C VAL A 78 -13.11 9.19 -2.97
N LEU A 79 -12.29 9.60 -2.00
CA LEU A 79 -10.84 9.67 -2.13
C LEU A 79 -10.22 8.28 -1.91
N VAL A 80 -9.04 8.07 -2.46
CA VAL A 80 -8.28 6.83 -2.25
C VAL A 80 -6.98 7.15 -1.52
N LEU A 81 -6.77 6.55 -0.34
CA LEU A 81 -5.45 6.49 0.28
C LEU A 81 -4.80 5.18 -0.13
N SER A 82 -3.85 5.28 -1.06
CA SER A 82 -3.09 4.12 -1.54
C SER A 82 -1.78 4.02 -0.78
N ASP A 83 -1.71 3.07 0.15
CA ASP A 83 -0.46 2.78 0.86
C ASP A 83 0.34 1.76 0.06
N GLU A 84 1.37 2.27 -0.62
CA GLU A 84 2.21 1.52 -1.54
C GLU A 84 3.65 1.35 -1.00
N ILE A 85 3.80 1.29 0.32
CA ILE A 85 5.12 1.16 0.97
C ILE A 85 5.90 -0.09 0.52
N TYR A 86 5.21 -1.10 -0.02
CA TYR A 86 5.80 -2.33 -0.54
C TYR A 86 5.85 -2.39 -2.07
N SER A 87 5.64 -1.30 -2.79
CA SER A 87 5.60 -1.25 -4.26
C SER A 87 6.79 -1.92 -4.95
N GLU A 88 7.99 -1.74 -4.42
CA GLU A 88 9.21 -2.35 -4.97
C GLU A 88 9.38 -3.84 -4.61
N LEU A 89 8.65 -4.31 -3.60
CA LEU A 89 8.73 -5.69 -3.13
C LEU A 89 7.59 -6.51 -3.74
N THR A 90 7.64 -6.72 -5.05
CA THR A 90 6.72 -7.58 -5.80
C THR A 90 7.49 -8.67 -6.55
N TYR A 91 6.86 -9.82 -6.76
CA TYR A 91 7.50 -11.01 -7.28
C TYR A 91 6.81 -11.48 -8.56
N GLY A 92 7.60 -11.58 -9.64
CA GLY A 92 7.12 -12.05 -10.93
C GLY A 92 6.37 -11.01 -11.78
N ARG A 93 6.08 -9.83 -11.24
CA ARG A 93 5.47 -8.70 -11.96
C ARG A 93 5.81 -7.37 -11.30
N LYS A 94 5.73 -6.30 -12.06
CA LYS A 94 5.86 -4.94 -11.50
C LYS A 94 4.56 -4.51 -10.84
N HIS A 95 4.69 -3.75 -9.77
CA HIS A 95 3.57 -3.06 -9.12
C HIS A 95 2.88 -2.09 -10.08
N VAL A 96 1.57 -1.97 -9.93
CA VAL A 96 0.76 -0.96 -10.61
C VAL A 96 0.10 -0.11 -9.53
N SER A 97 0.33 1.19 -9.57
CA SER A 97 -0.35 2.14 -8.68
C SER A 97 -1.76 2.44 -9.19
N ILE A 98 -2.73 2.55 -8.28
CA ILE A 98 -4.07 3.04 -8.65
C ILE A 98 -4.03 4.47 -9.17
N ALA A 99 -3.08 5.27 -8.73
CA ALA A 99 -2.87 6.63 -9.25
C ALA A 99 -2.51 6.68 -10.75
N SER A 100 -2.08 5.55 -11.34
CA SER A 100 -1.78 5.43 -12.77
C SER A 100 -2.99 5.01 -13.61
N ILE A 101 -4.13 4.72 -12.98
CA ILE A 101 -5.38 4.40 -13.66
C ILE A 101 -6.10 5.70 -14.02
N ASP A 102 -6.73 5.71 -15.18
CA ASP A 102 -7.43 6.90 -15.68
C ASP A 102 -8.49 7.42 -14.70
N GLY A 103 -8.48 8.72 -14.43
CA GLY A 103 -9.36 9.40 -13.48
C GLY A 103 -9.07 9.15 -12.00
N MET A 104 -7.97 8.45 -11.67
CA MET A 104 -7.63 8.16 -10.28
C MET A 104 -6.59 9.09 -9.67
N TRP A 105 -5.75 9.75 -10.50
CA TRP A 105 -4.73 10.68 -10.00
C TRP A 105 -5.31 11.80 -9.14
N GLU A 106 -6.40 12.40 -9.59
CA GLU A 106 -7.04 13.57 -8.97
C GLU A 106 -7.72 13.27 -7.64
N ARG A 107 -7.84 12.00 -7.26
CA ARG A 107 -8.45 11.54 -6.02
C ARG A 107 -7.58 10.63 -5.17
N THR A 108 -6.34 10.37 -5.59
CA THR A 108 -5.45 9.46 -4.87
C THR A 108 -4.48 10.22 -3.98
N ILE A 109 -4.39 9.78 -2.74
CA ILE A 109 -3.35 10.12 -1.76
C ILE A 109 -2.39 8.94 -1.77
N TYR A 110 -1.32 9.05 -2.54
CA TYR A 110 -0.26 8.04 -2.63
C TYR A 110 0.66 8.15 -1.42
N VAL A 111 0.83 7.08 -0.70
CA VAL A 111 1.72 6.99 0.48
C VAL A 111 2.79 5.94 0.21
N SER A 112 4.05 6.31 0.40
CA SER A 112 5.17 5.39 0.32
C SER A 112 6.35 5.87 1.17
N GLY A 113 7.49 5.22 1.06
CA GLY A 113 8.67 5.61 1.82
C GLY A 113 9.86 4.69 1.63
N PHE A 114 10.89 4.95 2.39
CA PHE A 114 12.20 4.32 2.24
C PHE A 114 12.41 3.10 3.16
N SER A 115 11.50 2.91 4.11
CA SER A 115 11.65 1.90 5.17
C SER A 115 11.80 0.48 4.64
N LYS A 116 11.13 0.13 3.53
CA LYS A 116 11.02 -1.24 3.04
C LYS A 116 11.92 -1.47 1.83
N ALA A 117 11.65 -0.80 0.73
CA ALA A 117 12.44 -0.94 -0.51
C ALA A 117 13.94 -0.67 -0.30
N PHE A 118 14.28 0.31 0.51
CA PHE A 118 15.67 0.73 0.74
C PHE A 118 16.22 0.27 2.10
N ALA A 119 15.52 -0.61 2.82
CA ALA A 119 15.91 -1.08 4.15
C ALA A 119 16.19 0.06 5.16
N MET A 120 15.53 1.22 5.01
CA MET A 120 15.76 2.44 5.80
C MET A 120 14.74 2.61 6.92
N THR A 121 14.30 1.55 7.58
CA THR A 121 13.26 1.59 8.62
C THR A 121 13.65 2.53 9.77
N GLY A 122 14.91 2.48 10.23
CA GLY A 122 15.43 3.32 11.31
C GLY A 122 15.62 4.80 10.93
N TRP A 123 15.64 5.14 9.66
CA TRP A 123 15.82 6.51 9.15
C TRP A 123 14.57 7.37 9.25
N ARG A 124 13.41 6.78 9.53
CA ARG A 124 12.14 7.46 9.76
C ARG A 124 11.74 8.42 8.65
N LEU A 125 11.77 7.98 7.40
CA LEU A 125 11.44 8.80 6.24
C LEU A 125 10.42 8.12 5.33
N GLY A 126 9.38 8.86 4.97
CA GLY A 126 8.38 8.52 3.98
C GLY A 126 7.95 9.77 3.22
N TYR A 127 7.09 9.59 2.26
CA TYR A 127 6.55 10.68 1.45
C TYR A 127 5.11 10.40 1.03
N VAL A 128 4.43 11.49 0.71
CA VAL A 128 3.05 11.48 0.20
C VAL A 128 3.02 12.30 -1.08
N CYS A 129 2.34 11.77 -2.10
CA CYS A 129 1.95 12.52 -3.29
C CYS A 129 0.42 12.57 -3.32
N ALA A 130 -0.13 13.78 -3.38
CA ALA A 130 -1.58 13.98 -3.37
C ALA A 130 -1.96 15.23 -4.16
N PRO A 131 -3.22 15.37 -4.60
CA PRO A 131 -3.71 16.62 -5.17
C PRO A 131 -3.43 17.80 -4.26
N GLU A 132 -3.07 18.93 -4.85
CA GLU A 132 -2.59 20.12 -4.13
C GLU A 132 -3.50 20.57 -2.98
N PRO A 133 -4.84 20.60 -3.12
CA PRO A 133 -5.72 20.99 -2.01
C PRO A 133 -5.58 20.10 -0.79
N ILE A 134 -5.39 18.78 -1.01
CA ILE A 134 -5.22 17.79 0.06
C ILE A 134 -3.83 17.92 0.66
N ALA A 135 -2.79 17.95 -0.18
CA ALA A 135 -1.39 18.09 0.25
C ALA A 135 -1.18 19.33 1.13
N LYS A 136 -1.81 20.45 0.78
CA LYS A 136 -1.77 21.69 1.59
C LYS A 136 -2.33 21.50 3.00
N GLN A 137 -3.42 20.76 3.17
CA GLN A 137 -3.99 20.49 4.50
C GLN A 137 -3.12 19.51 5.29
N MET A 138 -2.62 18.46 4.63
CA MET A 138 -1.67 17.53 5.26
C MET A 138 -0.42 18.24 5.75
N LEU A 139 0.13 19.17 4.94
CA LEU A 139 1.31 19.96 5.32
C LEU A 139 1.06 20.79 6.57
N LYS A 140 -0.10 21.43 6.73
CA LYS A 140 -0.45 22.17 7.94
C LYS A 140 -0.38 21.30 9.19
N ILE A 141 -0.94 20.09 9.14
CA ILE A 141 -0.89 19.15 10.26
C ILE A 141 0.54 18.71 10.52
N HIS A 142 1.27 18.37 9.46
CA HIS A 142 2.66 17.90 9.54
C HIS A 142 3.57 18.96 10.19
N GLN A 143 3.43 20.23 9.83
CA GLN A 143 4.23 21.32 10.40
C GLN A 143 4.09 21.44 11.92
N TYR A 144 2.91 21.19 12.47
CA TYR A 144 2.68 21.25 13.92
C TYR A 144 2.97 19.94 14.65
N ALA A 145 2.84 18.80 13.97
CA ALA A 145 3.07 17.50 14.60
C ALA A 145 4.55 17.08 14.61
N ILE A 146 5.25 17.30 13.51
CA ILE A 146 6.62 16.78 13.28
C ILE A 146 7.59 17.92 12.90
N MET A 147 7.10 18.99 12.31
CA MET A 147 7.86 20.11 11.74
C MET A 147 8.54 19.73 10.42
N SER A 148 9.51 18.79 10.44
CA SER A 148 10.15 18.24 9.24
C SER A 148 10.74 16.86 9.51
N ALA A 149 10.92 16.09 8.43
CA ALA A 149 11.68 14.85 8.50
C ALA A 149 13.16 15.14 8.82
N PRO A 150 13.90 14.18 9.44
CA PRO A 150 15.32 14.39 9.76
C PRO A 150 16.15 14.72 8.50
N THR A 151 16.93 15.78 8.55
CA THR A 151 17.70 16.26 7.40
C THR A 151 18.67 15.21 6.85
N LEU A 152 19.36 14.48 7.73
CA LEU A 152 20.26 13.39 7.32
C LEU A 152 19.52 12.32 6.53
N SER A 153 18.30 11.96 6.94
CA SER A 153 17.48 11.00 6.22
C SER A 153 17.07 11.48 4.84
N GLN A 154 16.80 12.78 4.69
CA GLN A 154 16.48 13.38 3.39
C GLN A 154 17.67 13.30 2.42
N TYR A 155 18.89 13.62 2.88
CA TYR A 155 20.10 13.47 2.04
C TYR A 155 20.35 12.00 1.67
N ALA A 156 20.22 11.09 2.63
CA ALA A 156 20.36 9.66 2.35
C ALA A 156 19.33 9.15 1.33
N ALA A 157 18.09 9.65 1.40
CA ALA A 157 17.04 9.29 0.45
C ALA A 157 17.34 9.77 -0.98
N ILE A 158 18.01 10.90 -1.16
CA ILE A 158 18.44 11.37 -2.48
C ILE A 158 19.39 10.36 -3.12
N VAL A 159 20.35 9.86 -2.35
CA VAL A 159 21.29 8.82 -2.80
C VAL A 159 20.56 7.52 -3.08
N ALA A 160 19.66 7.10 -2.16
CA ALA A 160 18.87 5.88 -2.32
C ALA A 160 18.10 5.89 -3.66
N LEU A 161 17.41 6.98 -3.98
CA LEU A 161 16.63 7.11 -5.21
C LEU A 161 17.47 7.20 -6.49
N ARG A 162 18.70 7.71 -6.39
CA ARG A 162 19.55 7.92 -7.56
C ARG A 162 20.44 6.75 -7.89
N GLU A 163 20.84 5.98 -6.88
CA GLU A 163 22.00 5.08 -7.00
C GLU A 163 21.72 3.65 -6.52
N CYS A 164 20.63 3.38 -5.80
CA CYS A 164 20.44 2.10 -5.10
C CYS A 164 19.47 1.11 -5.78
N ASP A 165 19.11 1.30 -7.05
CA ASP A 165 18.21 0.38 -7.76
C ASP A 165 18.71 -1.07 -7.76
N LYS A 166 20.03 -1.25 -7.94
CA LYS A 166 20.66 -2.57 -7.95
C LYS A 166 20.60 -3.25 -6.59
N GLU A 167 20.75 -2.48 -5.52
CA GLU A 167 20.66 -2.96 -4.14
C GLU A 167 19.24 -3.37 -3.79
N VAL A 168 18.25 -2.56 -4.22
CA VAL A 168 16.82 -2.90 -4.09
C VAL A 168 16.54 -4.22 -4.82
N GLN A 169 16.99 -4.37 -6.06
CA GLN A 169 16.78 -5.61 -6.83
C GLN A 169 17.41 -6.83 -6.15
N LYS A 170 18.62 -6.72 -5.61
CA LYS A 170 19.26 -7.80 -4.84
C LYS A 170 18.43 -8.22 -3.63
N MET A 171 17.84 -7.26 -2.91
CA MET A 171 16.97 -7.55 -1.77
C MET A 171 15.67 -8.23 -2.24
N VAL A 172 15.06 -7.77 -3.32
CA VAL A 172 13.88 -8.39 -3.92
C VAL A 172 14.15 -9.84 -4.31
N ASP A 173 15.27 -10.11 -4.95
CA ASP A 173 15.68 -11.46 -5.36
C ASP A 173 15.86 -12.38 -4.14
N GLU A 174 16.49 -11.89 -3.07
CA GLU A 174 16.67 -12.66 -1.83
C GLU A 174 15.34 -12.87 -1.10
N TYR A 175 14.46 -11.88 -1.01
CA TYR A 175 13.12 -12.06 -0.46
C TYR A 175 12.32 -13.08 -1.28
N ASN A 176 12.39 -13.03 -2.60
CA ASN A 176 11.74 -14.00 -3.48
C ASN A 176 12.27 -15.42 -3.29
N ARG A 177 13.60 -15.58 -3.09
CA ARG A 177 14.22 -16.87 -2.78
C ARG A 177 13.69 -17.43 -1.45
N ARG A 178 13.67 -16.60 -0.39
CA ARG A 178 13.13 -16.98 0.93
C ARG A 178 11.65 -17.31 0.87
N ARG A 179 10.86 -16.47 0.17
CA ARG A 179 9.44 -16.69 -0.04
C ARG A 179 9.16 -18.08 -0.61
N ARG A 180 9.81 -18.44 -1.71
CA ARG A 180 9.65 -19.76 -2.33
C ARG A 180 10.02 -20.89 -1.38
N MET A 181 11.14 -20.77 -0.70
CA MET A 181 11.58 -21.77 0.26
C MET A 181 10.57 -21.98 1.40
N LEU A 182 9.98 -20.91 1.92
CA LEU A 182 8.99 -20.99 3.00
C LEU A 182 7.65 -21.54 2.50
N VAL A 183 7.15 -21.08 1.35
CA VAL A 183 5.90 -21.61 0.75
C VAL A 183 6.02 -23.12 0.54
N ASP A 184 7.11 -23.55 -0.10
CA ASP A 184 7.36 -24.98 -0.36
C ASP A 184 7.54 -25.77 0.94
N GLY A 185 8.26 -25.20 1.91
CA GLY A 185 8.48 -25.81 3.21
C GLY A 185 7.18 -26.03 4.01
N PHE A 186 6.35 -24.99 4.11
CA PHE A 186 5.07 -25.09 4.83
C PHE A 186 4.11 -26.09 4.17
N ASN A 187 3.95 -26.00 2.85
CA ASN A 187 3.09 -26.95 2.12
C ASN A 187 3.58 -28.40 2.25
N ARG A 188 4.90 -28.64 2.28
CA ARG A 188 5.49 -29.95 2.44
C ARG A 188 5.17 -30.60 3.81
N ILE A 189 5.07 -29.78 4.85
CA ILE A 189 4.72 -30.28 6.21
C ILE A 189 3.21 -30.24 6.48
N GLY A 190 2.38 -29.98 5.44
CA GLY A 190 0.92 -30.00 5.56
C GLY A 190 0.30 -28.69 6.05
N LEU A 191 1.06 -27.62 6.19
CA LEU A 191 0.55 -26.27 6.48
C LEU A 191 0.27 -25.56 5.15
N THR A 192 -1.00 -25.48 4.77
CA THR A 192 -1.39 -24.77 3.55
C THR A 192 -0.96 -23.31 3.62
N CYS A 193 -0.04 -22.93 2.76
CA CYS A 193 0.48 -21.59 2.68
C CYS A 193 0.06 -20.92 1.37
N PHE A 194 -0.56 -19.75 1.48
CA PHE A 194 -0.78 -18.87 0.35
C PHE A 194 0.57 -18.48 -0.27
N ASN A 195 0.62 -18.35 -1.58
CA ASN A 195 1.80 -17.88 -2.29
C ASN A 195 1.71 -16.35 -2.47
N PRO A 196 2.29 -15.54 -1.58
CA PRO A 196 2.19 -14.08 -1.67
C PRO A 196 2.96 -13.57 -2.87
N GLU A 197 2.40 -12.58 -3.56
CA GLU A 197 3.01 -11.97 -4.75
C GLU A 197 3.68 -10.62 -4.43
N GLY A 198 3.56 -10.14 -3.19
CA GLY A 198 4.17 -8.89 -2.73
C GLY A 198 4.52 -8.88 -1.24
N ALA A 199 5.16 -7.79 -0.81
CA ALA A 199 5.67 -7.61 0.55
C ALA A 199 6.64 -8.73 0.99
N PHE A 200 6.82 -8.95 2.28
CA PHE A 200 7.71 -10.00 2.81
C PHE A 200 7.05 -10.82 3.94
N TYR A 201 5.73 -10.88 3.92
CA TYR A 201 4.94 -11.66 4.87
C TYR A 201 4.54 -13.01 4.28
N MET A 202 4.27 -13.96 5.21
CA MET A 202 3.83 -15.31 4.91
C MET A 202 2.64 -15.67 5.78
#